data_3963949087d1fffcafa17f2a6da13811
#
_entry.id   3963949087d1fffcafa17f2a6da13811
#
_cell.length_a   1.000
_cell.length_b   1.000
_cell.length_c   1.000
_cell.angle_alpha   90.00
_cell.angle_beta   90.00
_cell.angle_gamma   90.00
#
_symmetry.space_group_name_H-M   'P 1'
#
loop_
_entity.id
_entity.type
_entity.pdbx_description
1 polymer ?
#
loop_
_entity_poly.entity_id
_entity_poly.type
_entity_poly.pdbx_seq_one_letter_code
_entity_poly.pdbx_strand_id
1 'polypeptide(L)'
;MPIHRTVPALALALALGACNSHRDRDVAANAPAGAETGTVPADTTASAPSAPADLSDANIVALLDHANAADSTAGALAATKATNPEVKQFAKLMMSEHHALRKQGADLAKQLKVTPEPPANDPVTPLAQQETQALQSAPKGAEFDKTYIDQEVAAHQAVLDLLNQAHDQADNAQLKALIEKAKPVIEKHLDQAKQLQQKLQGSA
;
A
#
# COMPACT_ATOMS: atom_id res chain seq x y z
N MET A 1 1.26 -38.18 42.20
CA MET A 1 2.26 -38.90 41.39
C MET A 1 2.67 -38.00 40.24
N PRO A 2 3.87 -37.45 40.20
CA PRO A 2 4.35 -36.61 39.08
C PRO A 2 5.08 -37.50 38.07
N ILE A 3 4.78 -37.32 36.82
CA ILE A 3 5.49 -37.99 35.71
C ILE A 3 6.39 -36.95 35.05
N HIS A 4 7.68 -37.06 35.32
CA HIS A 4 8.73 -36.35 34.63
C HIS A 4 8.95 -37.00 33.25
N ARG A 5 8.86 -36.24 32.15
CA ARG A 5 9.38 -36.63 30.87
C ARG A 5 10.53 -35.73 30.47
N THR A 6 11.70 -36.30 30.48
CA THR A 6 12.97 -35.75 30.01
C THR A 6 13.01 -35.68 28.50
N VAL A 7 13.48 -34.54 27.98
CA VAL A 7 13.76 -34.30 26.56
C VAL A 7 15.27 -34.44 26.35
N PRO A 8 15.76 -35.21 25.36
CA PRO A 8 17.19 -35.22 25.03
C PRO A 8 17.56 -34.06 24.11
N ALA A 9 18.62 -33.36 24.45
CA ALA A 9 19.33 -32.40 23.62
C ALA A 9 20.09 -33.12 22.50
N LEU A 10 19.93 -32.68 21.27
CA LEU A 10 20.75 -33.11 20.15
C LEU A 10 21.66 -31.94 19.73
N ALA A 11 22.93 -32.09 20.05
CA ALA A 11 24.01 -31.24 19.57
C ALA A 11 24.44 -31.71 18.14
N LEU A 12 24.55 -30.78 17.22
CA LEU A 12 25.20 -31.09 15.93
C LEU A 12 26.30 -30.06 15.65
N ALA A 13 27.46 -30.59 15.39
CA ALA A 13 28.76 -29.94 15.34
C ALA A 13 29.00 -29.16 14.03
N LEU A 14 29.87 -28.14 14.17
CA LEU A 14 30.49 -27.35 13.11
C LEU A 14 31.40 -28.23 12.22
N ALA A 15 31.42 -27.96 10.93
CA ALA A 15 32.54 -28.25 10.06
C ALA A 15 32.95 -26.98 9.29
N LEU A 16 34.13 -26.47 9.65
CA LEU A 16 34.88 -25.45 8.93
C LEU A 16 35.61 -26.12 7.75
N GLY A 17 35.44 -25.58 6.57
CA GLY A 17 36.22 -25.95 5.37
C GLY A 17 36.77 -24.69 4.71
N ALA A 18 38.03 -24.37 5.05
CA ALA A 18 38.85 -23.38 4.36
C ALA A 18 39.58 -24.05 3.20
N CYS A 19 39.53 -23.48 2.01
CA CYS A 19 40.53 -23.72 0.96
C CYS A 19 40.89 -22.41 0.28
N ASN A 20 42.10 -22.00 0.57
CA ASN A 20 42.89 -20.93 -0.04
C ASN A 20 43.52 -21.48 -1.33
N SER A 21 43.52 -20.73 -2.42
CA SER A 21 44.45 -20.91 -3.53
C SER A 21 44.74 -19.59 -4.24
N HIS A 22 45.85 -19.00 -3.87
CA HIS A 22 46.59 -18.00 -4.65
C HIS A 22 47.06 -18.62 -5.97
N ARG A 23 47.00 -17.87 -7.04
CA ARG A 23 47.96 -17.95 -8.17
C ARG A 23 48.10 -16.57 -8.82
N ASP A 24 49.17 -15.89 -8.43
CA ASP A 24 49.81 -14.84 -9.22
C ASP A 24 50.28 -15.38 -10.56
N ARG A 25 50.11 -14.62 -11.61
CA ARG A 25 50.99 -14.62 -12.78
C ARG A 25 50.95 -13.27 -13.44
N ASP A 26 51.97 -12.49 -13.18
CA ASP A 26 52.43 -11.39 -14.01
C ASP A 26 52.78 -11.90 -15.42
N VAL A 27 52.42 -11.20 -16.45
CA VAL A 27 53.27 -10.97 -17.63
C VAL A 27 52.83 -9.65 -18.30
N ALA A 28 53.88 -8.89 -18.68
CA ALA A 28 53.88 -7.51 -19.11
C ALA A 28 53.39 -7.25 -20.55
N ALA A 29 52.97 -6.01 -20.72
CA ALA A 29 53.20 -5.10 -21.85
C ALA A 29 52.94 -5.57 -23.29
N ASN A 30 51.96 -4.95 -23.92
CA ASN A 30 52.17 -4.20 -25.16
C ASN A 30 50.93 -3.34 -25.48
N ALA A 31 51.10 -2.02 -25.62
CA ALA A 31 50.15 -1.14 -26.29
C ALA A 31 50.57 -1.03 -27.76
N PRO A 32 49.60 -0.77 -28.67
CA PRO A 32 49.36 0.61 -29.03
C PRO A 32 47.89 1.01 -29.30
N ALA A 33 47.67 2.27 -29.11
CA ALA A 33 46.66 3.20 -29.53
C ALA A 33 45.63 2.76 -30.60
N GLY A 34 44.36 2.98 -30.21
CA GLY A 34 43.21 3.00 -31.11
C GLY A 34 42.06 3.67 -30.37
N ALA A 35 41.92 4.99 -30.55
CA ALA A 35 40.79 5.76 -30.00
C ALA A 35 39.53 5.41 -30.80
N GLU A 36 38.55 4.81 -30.13
CA GLU A 36 37.15 4.98 -30.52
C GLU A 36 36.37 5.26 -29.25
N THR A 37 35.93 6.52 -29.12
CA THR A 37 34.99 7.00 -28.14
C THR A 37 33.61 6.47 -28.52
N GLY A 38 33.28 5.27 -28.08
CA GLY A 38 31.93 4.76 -28.04
C GLY A 38 31.18 5.39 -26.88
N THR A 39 30.57 6.56 -27.13
CA THR A 39 29.57 7.15 -26.25
C THR A 39 28.38 6.22 -26.25
N VAL A 40 28.23 5.42 -25.21
CA VAL A 40 26.98 4.71 -24.91
C VAL A 40 26.02 5.79 -24.44
N PRO A 41 24.93 6.09 -25.14
CA PRO A 41 23.87 6.90 -24.56
C PRO A 41 23.27 6.10 -23.43
N ALA A 42 23.45 6.55 -22.21
CA ALA A 42 22.59 6.16 -21.11
C ALA A 42 21.19 6.72 -21.41
N ASP A 43 20.39 5.93 -22.11
CA ASP A 43 18.97 6.21 -22.26
C ASP A 43 18.29 5.91 -20.91
N THR A 44 18.52 6.82 -19.96
CA THR A 44 17.71 6.92 -18.75
C THR A 44 16.47 7.70 -19.19
N THR A 45 15.59 7.07 -19.94
CA THR A 45 14.21 7.52 -20.04
C THR A 45 13.60 7.34 -18.65
N ALA A 46 13.84 8.35 -17.79
CA ALA A 46 12.95 8.61 -16.68
C ALA A 46 11.57 8.79 -17.30
N SER A 47 10.71 7.79 -17.12
CA SER A 47 9.32 7.87 -17.56
C SER A 47 8.76 9.13 -16.90
N ALA A 48 8.47 10.13 -17.70
CA ALA A 48 7.77 11.32 -17.22
C ALA A 48 6.48 10.82 -16.54
N PRO A 49 6.04 11.42 -15.42
CA PRO A 49 4.77 11.07 -14.84
C PRO A 49 3.71 11.17 -15.91
N SER A 50 3.04 10.06 -16.17
CA SER A 50 1.92 10.02 -17.12
C SER A 50 0.95 11.12 -16.72
N ALA A 51 0.52 11.95 -17.69
CA ALA A 51 -0.55 12.91 -17.44
C ALA A 51 -1.73 12.16 -16.78
N PRO A 52 -2.44 12.79 -15.83
CA PRO A 52 -3.60 12.17 -15.22
C PRO A 52 -4.52 11.65 -16.32
N ALA A 53 -4.87 10.37 -16.25
CA ALA A 53 -5.82 9.80 -17.21
C ALA A 53 -7.14 10.56 -17.12
N ASP A 54 -7.77 10.88 -18.25
CA ASP A 54 -9.13 11.42 -18.26
C ASP A 54 -10.07 10.36 -17.69
N LEU A 55 -10.71 10.67 -16.55
CA LEU A 55 -11.63 9.77 -15.86
C LEU A 55 -13.07 10.07 -16.28
N SER A 56 -13.75 9.07 -16.84
CA SER A 56 -15.21 9.12 -17.00
C SER A 56 -15.93 8.91 -15.65
N ASP A 57 -17.20 9.26 -15.56
CA ASP A 57 -18.03 8.95 -14.38
C ASP A 57 -18.01 7.46 -14.03
N ALA A 58 -17.96 6.56 -15.03
CA ALA A 58 -17.84 5.12 -14.83
C ALA A 58 -16.51 4.72 -14.18
N ASN A 59 -15.41 5.34 -14.62
CA ASN A 59 -14.09 5.13 -14.01
C ASN A 59 -14.05 5.64 -12.57
N ILE A 60 -14.57 6.84 -12.31
CA ILE A 60 -14.62 7.45 -10.99
C ILE A 60 -15.37 6.56 -10.01
N VAL A 61 -16.58 6.09 -10.38
CA VAL A 61 -17.37 5.21 -9.51
C VAL A 61 -16.62 3.90 -9.23
N ALA A 62 -15.97 3.30 -10.22
CA ALA A 62 -15.18 2.09 -10.04
C ALA A 62 -14.00 2.30 -9.09
N LEU A 63 -13.23 3.38 -9.27
CA LEU A 63 -12.08 3.70 -8.42
C LEU A 63 -12.50 3.97 -6.97
N LEU A 64 -13.61 4.68 -6.77
CA LEU A 64 -14.14 4.92 -5.42
C LEU A 64 -14.64 3.63 -4.75
N ASP A 65 -15.26 2.72 -5.50
CA ASP A 65 -15.63 1.40 -4.97
C ASP A 65 -14.41 0.58 -4.58
N HIS A 66 -13.37 0.55 -5.43
CA HIS A 66 -12.12 -0.17 -5.17
C HIS A 66 -11.40 0.36 -3.94
N ALA A 67 -11.24 1.69 -3.80
CA ALA A 67 -10.61 2.30 -2.63
C ALA A 67 -11.36 1.94 -1.34
N ASN A 68 -12.68 2.14 -1.31
CA ASN A 68 -13.48 1.82 -0.12
C ASN A 68 -13.50 0.30 0.19
N ALA A 69 -13.38 -0.57 -0.83
CA ALA A 69 -13.26 -2.02 -0.62
C ALA A 69 -11.92 -2.39 0.00
N ALA A 70 -10.83 -1.74 -0.43
CA ALA A 70 -9.49 -1.94 0.12
C ALA A 70 -9.45 -1.59 1.61
N ASP A 71 -9.90 -0.38 1.99
CA ASP A 71 -9.97 0.06 3.38
C ASP A 71 -10.82 -0.85 4.26
N SER A 72 -11.99 -1.29 3.75
CA SER A 72 -12.84 -2.25 4.48
C SER A 72 -12.11 -3.58 4.72
N THR A 73 -11.30 -4.03 3.76
CA THR A 73 -10.54 -5.29 3.85
C THR A 73 -9.36 -5.14 4.81
N ALA A 74 -8.60 -4.05 4.70
CA ALA A 74 -7.50 -3.72 5.61
C ALA A 74 -8.00 -3.60 7.05
N GLY A 75 -9.10 -2.87 7.27
CA GLY A 75 -9.76 -2.74 8.56
C GLY A 75 -10.21 -4.08 9.15
N ALA A 76 -10.78 -4.98 8.32
CA ALA A 76 -11.17 -6.32 8.77
C ALA A 76 -9.97 -7.15 9.26
N LEU A 77 -8.86 -7.08 8.54
CA LEU A 77 -7.61 -7.74 8.95
C LEU A 77 -7.06 -7.12 10.23
N ALA A 78 -7.02 -5.80 10.33
CA ALA A 78 -6.55 -5.09 11.51
C ALA A 78 -7.41 -5.33 12.75
N ALA A 79 -8.73 -5.42 12.61
CA ALA A 79 -9.61 -5.77 13.72
C ALA A 79 -9.25 -7.11 14.39
N THR A 80 -8.64 -8.04 13.65
CA THR A 80 -8.22 -9.36 14.15
C THR A 80 -6.76 -9.42 14.58
N LYS A 81 -5.84 -8.79 13.82
CA LYS A 81 -4.39 -8.87 14.04
C LYS A 81 -3.83 -7.79 14.97
N ALA A 82 -4.40 -6.60 14.99
CA ALA A 82 -3.94 -5.52 15.84
C ALA A 82 -3.99 -5.90 17.32
N THR A 83 -3.10 -5.32 18.11
CA THR A 83 -3.02 -5.52 19.57
C THR A 83 -3.35 -4.25 20.33
N ASN A 84 -3.02 -3.08 19.80
CA ASN A 84 -3.37 -1.80 20.39
C ASN A 84 -4.89 -1.56 20.34
N PRO A 85 -5.55 -1.21 21.46
CA PRO A 85 -6.99 -1.00 21.50
C PRO A 85 -7.48 0.16 20.61
N GLU A 86 -6.70 1.26 20.52
CA GLU A 86 -7.06 2.41 19.70
C GLU A 86 -6.97 2.05 18.20
N VAL A 87 -5.95 1.27 17.80
CA VAL A 87 -5.81 0.76 16.43
C VAL A 87 -6.98 -0.16 16.07
N LYS A 88 -7.38 -1.06 16.97
CA LYS A 88 -8.58 -1.89 16.76
C LYS A 88 -9.86 -1.08 16.61
N GLN A 89 -10.00 -0.02 17.38
CA GLN A 89 -11.17 0.85 17.30
C GLN A 89 -11.18 1.60 15.96
N PHE A 90 -10.05 2.13 15.54
CA PHE A 90 -9.88 2.77 14.24
C PHE A 90 -10.20 1.80 13.09
N ALA A 91 -9.67 0.58 13.13
CA ALA A 91 -9.96 -0.45 12.13
C ALA A 91 -11.47 -0.75 11.98
N LYS A 92 -12.19 -0.84 13.09
CA LYS A 92 -13.65 -1.02 13.06
C LYS A 92 -14.38 0.18 12.47
N LEU A 93 -13.89 1.39 12.73
CA LEU A 93 -14.42 2.62 12.14
C LEU A 93 -14.23 2.58 10.62
N MET A 94 -13.02 2.26 10.13
CA MET A 94 -12.73 2.11 8.69
C MET A 94 -13.69 1.12 8.04
N MET A 95 -13.85 -0.07 8.60
CA MET A 95 -14.80 -1.07 8.07
C MET A 95 -16.21 -0.50 7.90
N SER A 96 -16.73 0.20 8.91
CA SER A 96 -18.13 0.64 8.90
C SER A 96 -18.35 1.86 8.00
N GLU A 97 -17.46 2.86 8.04
CA GLU A 97 -17.64 4.10 7.28
C GLU A 97 -17.34 3.88 5.79
N HIS A 98 -16.31 3.11 5.43
CA HIS A 98 -16.03 2.75 4.04
C HIS A 98 -17.10 1.82 3.44
N HIS A 99 -17.68 0.91 4.22
CA HIS A 99 -18.85 0.15 3.76
C HIS A 99 -20.04 1.07 3.44
N ALA A 100 -20.28 2.09 4.26
CA ALA A 100 -21.34 3.06 4.01
C ALA A 100 -21.05 3.91 2.76
N LEU A 101 -19.81 4.34 2.55
CA LEU A 101 -19.40 5.08 1.34
C LEU A 101 -19.56 4.23 0.08
N ARG A 102 -19.16 2.95 0.10
CA ARG A 102 -19.38 2.02 -1.00
C ARG A 102 -20.87 1.90 -1.36
N LYS A 103 -21.71 1.75 -0.34
CA LYS A 103 -23.17 1.66 -0.56
C LYS A 103 -23.71 2.92 -1.23
N GLN A 104 -23.28 4.10 -0.78
CA GLN A 104 -23.70 5.38 -1.37
C GLN A 104 -23.26 5.48 -2.85
N GLY A 105 -22.00 5.11 -3.17
CA GLY A 105 -21.49 5.06 -4.54
C GLY A 105 -22.29 4.10 -5.43
N ALA A 106 -22.55 2.90 -4.94
CA ALA A 106 -23.31 1.87 -5.68
C ALA A 106 -24.76 2.31 -5.92
N ASP A 107 -25.40 2.93 -4.94
CA ASP A 107 -26.77 3.44 -5.07
C ASP A 107 -26.84 4.59 -6.10
N LEU A 108 -25.86 5.50 -6.07
CA LEU A 108 -25.76 6.56 -7.06
C LEU A 108 -25.51 6.01 -8.46
N ALA A 109 -24.59 5.05 -8.65
CA ALA A 109 -24.34 4.41 -9.95
C ALA A 109 -25.60 3.82 -10.55
N LYS A 110 -26.41 3.12 -9.73
CA LYS A 110 -27.72 2.58 -10.16
C LYS A 110 -28.69 3.69 -10.58
N GLN A 111 -28.77 4.76 -9.79
CA GLN A 111 -29.63 5.91 -10.06
C GLN A 111 -29.26 6.58 -11.39
N LEU A 112 -27.97 6.74 -11.65
CA LEU A 112 -27.42 7.36 -12.86
C LEU A 112 -27.40 6.40 -14.04
N LYS A 113 -27.66 5.10 -13.84
CA LYS A 113 -27.52 4.04 -14.83
C LYS A 113 -26.08 3.95 -15.39
N VAL A 114 -25.09 4.25 -14.54
CA VAL A 114 -23.67 4.13 -14.83
C VAL A 114 -23.23 2.73 -14.41
N THR A 115 -22.60 2.00 -15.32
CA THR A 115 -21.92 0.74 -15.00
C THR A 115 -20.48 1.06 -14.61
N PRO A 116 -20.04 0.76 -13.38
CA PRO A 116 -18.66 1.01 -12.96
C PRO A 116 -17.68 0.24 -13.86
N GLU A 117 -16.65 0.92 -14.34
CA GLU A 117 -15.61 0.34 -15.19
C GLU A 117 -14.26 0.92 -14.77
N PRO A 118 -13.31 0.09 -14.34
CA PRO A 118 -11.97 0.57 -13.98
C PRO A 118 -11.25 1.18 -15.18
N PRO A 119 -10.50 2.28 -14.98
CA PRO A 119 -9.67 2.81 -16.07
C PRO A 119 -8.52 1.85 -16.41
N ALA A 120 -7.99 1.92 -17.63
CA ALA A 120 -6.87 1.08 -18.05
C ALA A 120 -5.62 1.23 -17.14
N ASN A 121 -5.42 2.43 -16.59
CA ASN A 121 -4.36 2.74 -15.63
C ASN A 121 -4.97 2.95 -14.24
N ASP A 122 -5.60 1.91 -13.68
CA ASP A 122 -6.15 1.96 -12.32
C ASP A 122 -5.04 2.15 -11.28
N PRO A 123 -4.97 3.29 -10.57
CA PRO A 123 -3.93 3.54 -9.57
C PRO A 123 -4.24 2.88 -8.22
N VAL A 124 -5.49 2.49 -7.97
CA VAL A 124 -5.96 1.99 -6.66
C VAL A 124 -5.62 0.52 -6.47
N THR A 125 -5.89 -0.31 -7.48
CA THR A 125 -5.69 -1.77 -7.37
C THR A 125 -4.27 -2.17 -6.99
N PRO A 126 -3.18 -1.64 -7.60
CA PRO A 126 -1.81 -1.97 -7.18
C PRO A 126 -1.50 -1.55 -5.75
N LEU A 127 -1.96 -0.38 -5.32
CA LEU A 127 -1.76 0.10 -3.95
C LEU A 127 -2.48 -0.79 -2.93
N ALA A 128 -3.73 -1.16 -3.18
CA ALA A 128 -4.49 -2.07 -2.34
C ALA A 128 -3.86 -3.46 -2.22
N GLN A 129 -3.28 -3.97 -3.31
CA GLN A 129 -2.53 -5.24 -3.30
C GLN A 129 -1.27 -5.14 -2.46
N GLN A 130 -0.49 -4.07 -2.63
CA GLN A 130 0.72 -3.82 -1.84
C GLN A 130 0.41 -3.70 -0.35
N GLU A 131 -0.61 -2.94 0.01
CA GLU A 131 -1.11 -2.81 1.39
C GLU A 131 -1.50 -4.17 1.96
N THR A 132 -2.33 -4.93 1.24
CA THR A 132 -2.77 -6.26 1.66
C THR A 132 -1.58 -7.18 1.92
N GLN A 133 -0.56 -7.18 1.05
CA GLN A 133 0.65 -7.99 1.21
C GLN A 133 1.45 -7.54 2.45
N ALA A 134 1.62 -6.23 2.65
CA ALA A 134 2.30 -5.68 3.83
C ALA A 134 1.61 -6.11 5.13
N LEU A 135 0.28 -5.96 5.19
CA LEU A 135 -0.51 -6.33 6.37
C LEU A 135 -0.56 -7.84 6.64
N GLN A 136 -0.60 -8.66 5.58
CA GLN A 136 -0.54 -10.12 5.74
C GLN A 136 0.81 -10.57 6.28
N SER A 137 1.90 -9.97 5.82
CA SER A 137 3.28 -10.30 6.18
C SER A 137 3.68 -9.78 7.55
N ALA A 138 3.12 -8.66 8.00
CA ALA A 138 3.45 -8.06 9.29
C ALA A 138 3.12 -9.01 10.44
N PRO A 139 4.07 -9.27 11.37
CA PRO A 139 3.81 -10.11 12.54
C PRO A 139 2.80 -9.43 13.47
N LYS A 140 1.97 -10.23 14.12
CA LYS A 140 0.98 -9.74 15.08
C LYS A 140 1.68 -9.01 16.23
N GLY A 141 1.16 -7.85 16.63
CA GLY A 141 1.72 -7.06 17.73
C GLY A 141 1.95 -5.60 17.32
N ALA A 142 2.86 -4.93 18.01
CA ALA A 142 3.16 -3.52 17.79
C ALA A 142 3.65 -3.23 16.36
N GLU A 143 4.37 -4.16 15.74
CA GLU A 143 4.82 -4.03 14.35
C GLU A 143 3.64 -4.04 13.38
N PHE A 144 2.65 -4.93 13.59
CA PHE A 144 1.42 -4.91 12.80
C PHE A 144 0.65 -3.59 12.99
N ASP A 145 0.49 -3.17 14.26
CA ASP A 145 -0.23 -1.94 14.60
C ASP A 145 0.38 -0.73 13.89
N LYS A 146 1.72 -0.64 13.91
CA LYS A 146 2.46 0.40 13.19
C LYS A 146 2.29 0.29 11.68
N THR A 147 2.47 -0.90 11.11
CA THR A 147 2.36 -1.12 9.66
C THR A 147 0.97 -0.72 9.16
N TYR A 148 -0.09 -1.13 9.87
CA TYR A 148 -1.46 -0.79 9.51
C TYR A 148 -1.68 0.72 9.49
N ILE A 149 -1.31 1.42 10.55
CA ILE A 149 -1.50 2.87 10.65
C ILE A 149 -0.65 3.63 9.61
N ASP A 150 0.59 3.19 9.33
CA ASP A 150 1.42 3.79 8.29
C ASP A 150 0.78 3.63 6.89
N GLN A 151 0.19 2.47 6.59
CA GLN A 151 -0.55 2.23 5.35
C GLN A 151 -1.83 3.09 5.27
N GLU A 152 -2.58 3.19 6.35
CA GLU A 152 -3.80 4.03 6.40
C GLU A 152 -3.50 5.52 6.16
N VAL A 153 -2.38 6.05 6.69
CA VAL A 153 -1.95 7.42 6.40
C VAL A 153 -1.64 7.59 4.90
N ALA A 154 -0.92 6.65 4.31
CA ALA A 154 -0.56 6.71 2.89
C ALA A 154 -1.79 6.54 1.97
N ALA A 155 -2.65 5.57 2.26
CA ALA A 155 -3.85 5.28 1.49
C ALA A 155 -4.83 6.46 1.51
N HIS A 156 -5.13 7.01 2.69
CA HIS A 156 -6.05 8.15 2.81
C HIS A 156 -5.53 9.42 2.14
N GLN A 157 -4.20 9.67 2.16
CA GLN A 157 -3.62 10.76 1.39
C GLN A 157 -3.83 10.55 -0.11
N ALA A 158 -3.54 9.35 -0.63
CA ALA A 158 -3.73 9.02 -2.04
C ALA A 158 -5.21 9.11 -2.46
N VAL A 159 -6.12 8.69 -1.58
CA VAL A 159 -7.58 8.81 -1.84
C VAL A 159 -8.02 10.27 -1.88
N LEU A 160 -7.50 11.16 -1.02
CA LEU A 160 -7.81 12.59 -1.11
C LEU A 160 -7.34 13.21 -2.43
N ASP A 161 -6.17 12.83 -2.91
CA ASP A 161 -5.65 13.28 -4.20
C ASP A 161 -6.55 12.76 -5.35
N LEU A 162 -6.98 11.50 -5.28
CA LEU A 162 -7.93 10.90 -6.21
C LEU A 162 -9.30 11.62 -6.17
N LEU A 163 -9.83 11.94 -4.99
CA LEU A 163 -11.11 12.66 -4.84
C LEU A 163 -11.04 14.06 -5.45
N ASN A 164 -9.92 14.76 -5.34
CA ASN A 164 -9.73 16.06 -5.97
C ASN A 164 -9.76 15.91 -7.51
N GLN A 165 -8.99 14.98 -8.06
CA GLN A 165 -8.97 14.72 -9.50
C GLN A 165 -10.36 14.27 -10.00
N ALA A 166 -11.00 13.35 -9.30
CA ALA A 166 -12.33 12.84 -9.65
C ALA A 166 -13.39 13.95 -9.63
N HIS A 167 -13.35 14.85 -8.65
CA HIS A 167 -14.25 15.98 -8.57
C HIS A 167 -14.11 16.92 -9.80
N ASP A 168 -12.88 17.20 -10.19
CA ASP A 168 -12.61 18.11 -11.31
C ASP A 168 -13.06 17.50 -12.66
N GLN A 169 -12.93 16.18 -12.80
CA GLN A 169 -13.20 15.46 -14.04
C GLN A 169 -14.62 14.87 -14.16
N ALA A 170 -15.33 14.68 -13.05
CA ALA A 170 -16.70 14.17 -13.10
C ALA A 170 -17.61 15.06 -13.96
N ASP A 171 -18.37 14.46 -14.85
CA ASP A 171 -19.38 15.18 -15.65
C ASP A 171 -20.69 15.35 -14.85
N ASN A 172 -21.05 14.36 -14.05
CA ASN A 172 -22.31 14.31 -13.34
C ASN A 172 -22.29 15.13 -12.03
N ALA A 173 -23.20 16.09 -11.91
CA ALA A 173 -23.29 16.94 -10.72
C ALA A 173 -23.61 16.17 -9.41
N GLN A 174 -24.34 15.05 -9.48
CA GLN A 174 -24.63 14.23 -8.30
C GLN A 174 -23.40 13.45 -7.86
N LEU A 175 -22.55 13.03 -8.80
CA LEU A 175 -21.26 12.40 -8.51
C LEU A 175 -20.31 13.40 -7.86
N LYS A 176 -20.22 14.64 -8.37
CA LYS A 176 -19.47 15.73 -7.71
C LYS A 176 -19.96 15.94 -6.28
N ALA A 177 -21.25 16.03 -6.08
CA ALA A 177 -21.82 16.23 -4.74
C ALA A 177 -21.55 15.05 -3.78
N LEU A 178 -21.49 13.81 -4.30
CA LEU A 178 -21.08 12.65 -3.50
C LEU A 178 -19.62 12.75 -3.08
N ILE A 179 -18.73 13.11 -4.02
CA ILE A 179 -17.29 13.31 -3.75
C ILE A 179 -17.10 14.40 -2.69
N GLU A 180 -17.76 15.55 -2.83
CA GLU A 180 -17.69 16.64 -1.85
C GLU A 180 -18.11 16.21 -0.44
N LYS A 181 -19.10 15.33 -0.33
CA LYS A 181 -19.53 14.77 0.97
C LYS A 181 -18.55 13.75 1.53
N ALA A 182 -17.87 12.99 0.68
CA ALA A 182 -16.90 11.99 1.10
C ALA A 182 -15.58 12.64 1.60
N LYS A 183 -15.12 13.73 0.98
CA LYS A 183 -13.84 14.37 1.31
C LYS A 183 -13.66 14.64 2.82
N PRO A 184 -14.56 15.31 3.54
CA PRO A 184 -14.37 15.56 4.97
C PRO A 184 -14.35 14.29 5.83
N VAL A 185 -14.95 13.20 5.37
CA VAL A 185 -14.87 11.89 6.04
C VAL A 185 -13.46 11.35 5.92
N ILE A 186 -12.91 11.34 4.71
CA ILE A 186 -11.55 10.86 4.43
C ILE A 186 -10.49 11.74 5.12
N GLU A 187 -10.67 13.06 5.12
CA GLU A 187 -9.79 13.99 5.87
C GLU A 187 -9.76 13.67 7.36
N LYS A 188 -10.92 13.42 7.97
CA LYS A 188 -11.04 13.04 9.38
C LYS A 188 -10.34 11.70 9.65
N HIS A 189 -10.45 10.72 8.77
CA HIS A 189 -9.76 9.44 8.89
C HIS A 189 -8.24 9.63 8.84
N LEU A 190 -7.74 10.41 7.87
CA LEU A 190 -6.33 10.74 7.75
C LEU A 190 -5.79 11.40 9.02
N ASP A 191 -6.52 12.37 9.57
CA ASP A 191 -6.11 13.06 10.80
C ASP A 191 -6.05 12.08 12.00
N GLN A 192 -7.03 11.18 12.12
CA GLN A 192 -7.04 10.15 13.15
C GLN A 192 -5.88 9.16 12.99
N ALA A 193 -5.61 8.72 11.74
CA ALA A 193 -4.48 7.85 11.44
C ALA A 193 -3.14 8.52 11.80
N LYS A 194 -2.94 9.79 11.43
CA LYS A 194 -1.74 10.57 11.81
C LYS A 194 -1.57 10.71 13.31
N GLN A 195 -2.65 10.94 14.06
CA GLN A 195 -2.60 10.99 15.53
C GLN A 195 -2.19 9.65 16.13
N LEU A 196 -2.75 8.54 15.62
CA LEU A 196 -2.36 7.20 16.06
C LEU A 196 -0.91 6.89 15.70
N GLN A 197 -0.45 7.27 14.51
CA GLN A 197 0.94 7.12 14.08
C GLN A 197 1.92 7.80 15.06
N GLN A 198 1.63 9.04 15.45
CA GLN A 198 2.46 9.78 16.41
C GLN A 198 2.49 9.09 17.79
N LYS A 199 1.35 8.60 18.27
CA LYS A 199 1.27 7.88 19.54
C LYS A 199 2.08 6.58 19.52
N LEU A 200 2.01 5.81 18.42
CA LEU A 200 2.74 4.55 18.28
C LEU A 200 4.26 4.77 18.20
N GLN A 201 4.71 5.88 17.60
CA GLN A 201 6.13 6.25 17.54
C GLN A 201 6.67 6.70 18.90
N GLY A 202 5.87 7.38 19.72
CA GLY A 202 6.26 7.83 21.07
C GLY A 202 6.22 6.75 22.15
N SER A 203 5.73 5.54 21.82
CA SER A 203 5.57 4.41 22.76
C SER A 203 6.62 3.30 22.55
N ALA A 204 7.60 3.52 21.66
CA ALA A 204 8.64 2.55 21.28
C ALA A 204 9.92 2.67 22.11
#